data_666a9bb24455ae50da3c099cf26c16bd
#
_entry.id   666a9bb24455ae50da3c099cf26c16bd
#
_cell.length_a   1.000
_cell.length_b   1.000
_cell.length_c   1.000
_cell.angle_alpha   90.00
_cell.angle_beta   90.00
_cell.angle_gamma   90.00
#
_symmetry.space_group_name_H-M   'P 1'
#
loop_
_entity.id
_entity.type
_entity.pdbx_description
1 polymer ?
#
loop_
_entity_poly.entity_id
_entity_poly.type
_entity_poly.pdbx_seq_one_letter_code
_entity_poly.pdbx_strand_id
1 'polypeptide(L)'
;MLDQVMETELAPLSLLEKAARVLGAFEGPQPRLSLTEVVRRSGIPRSSAHRILDQLVRLRWLDREGRDYRMGMRMLELGALASHHNRLRRAALPLLHALHEQTGQLVHLSVLDGAEVVCLERIGGSEATTVPSRVGGRMPAYSTAAGKAILAFGDPGAVDHVLAQGLRPRTARTLIRPLALRAELAAVRERGVAHDREESFRGICCVAAPLRGAGRAVAAVSVSSCRGERELARLGPAVLACARAVWRELYGPGRAGRPAAARPQGPRPEVSEQEMDNMMGWLRFSEWM
;
A
#
# COMPACT_ATOMS: atom_id res chain seq x y z
N MET A 1 38.46 -31.97 -15.56
CA MET A 1 37.03 -32.35 -15.55
C MET A 1 36.38 -31.42 -14.56
N LEU A 2 36.30 -30.16 -14.96
CA LEU A 2 35.71 -29.01 -14.26
C LEU A 2 35.05 -28.21 -15.38
N ASP A 3 33.94 -27.61 -15.11
CA ASP A 3 33.09 -26.74 -15.93
C ASP A 3 31.93 -27.45 -16.64
N GLN A 4 30.86 -27.64 -15.89
CA GLN A 4 29.49 -27.44 -16.35
C GLN A 4 28.75 -26.66 -15.27
N VAL A 5 29.01 -25.34 -15.22
CA VAL A 5 28.08 -24.38 -14.65
C VAL A 5 26.92 -24.33 -15.63
N MET A 6 25.83 -24.97 -15.27
CA MET A 6 24.57 -24.87 -16.00
C MET A 6 24.11 -23.42 -15.94
N GLU A 7 24.38 -22.67 -17.03
CA GLU A 7 23.63 -21.47 -17.37
C GLU A 7 22.16 -21.89 -17.51
N THR A 8 21.36 -21.61 -16.50
CA THR A 8 19.91 -21.68 -16.62
C THR A 8 19.53 -20.57 -17.59
N GLU A 9 19.40 -20.87 -18.89
CA GLU A 9 18.81 -19.99 -19.88
C GLU A 9 17.42 -19.58 -19.37
N LEU A 10 17.32 -18.37 -18.84
CA LEU A 10 16.04 -17.78 -18.49
C LEU A 10 15.20 -17.70 -19.76
N ALA A 11 14.09 -18.42 -19.80
CA ALA A 11 13.16 -18.41 -20.92
C ALA A 11 12.84 -16.96 -21.33
N PRO A 12 12.73 -16.67 -22.63
CA PRO A 12 12.47 -15.33 -23.12
C PRO A 12 11.16 -14.79 -22.54
N LEU A 13 11.19 -13.60 -21.95
CA LEU A 13 10.03 -12.96 -21.36
C LEU A 13 8.87 -12.88 -22.38
N SER A 14 7.69 -13.28 -21.94
CA SER A 14 6.44 -13.11 -22.69
C SER A 14 6.13 -11.62 -22.92
N LEU A 15 5.22 -11.31 -23.83
CA LEU A 15 4.78 -9.92 -24.05
C LEU A 15 4.17 -9.30 -22.79
N LEU A 16 3.38 -10.08 -22.04
CA LEU A 16 2.74 -9.60 -20.79
C LEU A 16 3.79 -9.29 -19.71
N GLU A 17 4.80 -10.14 -19.54
CA GLU A 17 5.89 -9.88 -18.60
C GLU A 17 6.69 -8.63 -18.99
N LYS A 18 6.95 -8.43 -20.29
CA LYS A 18 7.60 -7.21 -20.79
C LYS A 18 6.73 -5.97 -20.52
N ALA A 19 5.42 -6.05 -20.76
CA ALA A 19 4.50 -4.95 -20.48
C ALA A 19 4.43 -4.63 -18.98
N ALA A 20 4.38 -5.65 -18.11
CA ALA A 20 4.41 -5.49 -16.66
C ALA A 20 5.72 -4.80 -16.21
N ARG A 21 6.89 -5.19 -16.75
CA ARG A 21 8.17 -4.52 -16.45
C ARG A 21 8.19 -3.06 -16.91
N VAL A 22 7.61 -2.76 -18.08
CA VAL A 22 7.50 -1.38 -18.60
C VAL A 22 6.61 -0.54 -17.67
N LEU A 23 5.46 -1.06 -17.22
CA LEU A 23 4.59 -0.38 -16.26
C LEU A 23 5.28 -0.21 -14.90
N GLY A 24 5.98 -1.23 -14.41
CA GLY A 24 6.75 -1.18 -13.17
C GLY A 24 7.86 -0.11 -13.20
N ALA A 25 8.36 0.29 -14.37
CA ALA A 25 9.33 1.37 -14.47
C ALA A 25 8.81 2.71 -13.90
N PHE A 26 7.49 2.90 -13.86
CA PHE A 26 6.83 4.10 -13.31
C PHE A 26 6.63 4.05 -11.78
N GLU A 27 7.02 2.97 -11.13
CA GLU A 27 7.03 2.88 -9.67
C GLU A 27 8.15 3.76 -9.10
N GLY A 28 7.83 5.00 -8.75
CA GLY A 28 8.84 5.91 -8.21
C GLY A 28 8.30 7.33 -8.02
N PRO A 29 9.14 8.24 -7.52
CA PRO A 29 8.74 9.62 -7.28
C PRO A 29 8.60 10.45 -8.57
N GLN A 30 9.14 9.98 -9.69
CA GLN A 30 9.06 10.70 -10.96
C GLN A 30 7.77 10.34 -11.68
N PRO A 31 6.85 11.30 -11.87
CA PRO A 31 5.55 11.04 -12.50
C PRO A 31 5.64 10.86 -14.02
N ARG A 32 6.75 11.25 -14.63
CA ARG A 32 7.00 11.19 -16.08
C ARG A 32 8.34 10.55 -16.36
N LEU A 33 8.41 9.73 -17.40
CA LEU A 33 9.63 9.05 -17.83
C LEU A 33 9.78 9.15 -19.35
N SER A 34 11.00 9.45 -19.82
CA SER A 34 11.38 9.29 -21.22
C SER A 34 11.54 7.82 -21.61
N LEU A 35 11.49 7.51 -22.91
CA LEU A 35 11.78 6.17 -23.42
C LEU A 35 13.11 5.62 -22.88
N THR A 36 14.15 6.48 -22.80
CA THR A 36 15.48 6.08 -22.32
C THR A 36 15.43 5.64 -20.84
N GLU A 37 14.70 6.35 -20.01
CA GLU A 37 14.53 6.00 -18.60
C GLU A 37 13.71 4.72 -18.41
N VAL A 38 12.64 4.55 -19.20
CA VAL A 38 11.87 3.31 -19.21
C VAL A 38 12.75 2.12 -19.58
N VAL A 39 13.56 2.22 -20.62
CA VAL A 39 14.52 1.18 -21.05
C VAL A 39 15.48 0.86 -19.90
N ARG A 40 16.08 1.87 -19.30
CA ARG A 40 17.05 1.70 -18.20
C ARG A 40 16.42 1.01 -16.97
N ARG A 41 15.18 1.37 -16.62
CA ARG A 41 14.50 0.83 -15.42
C ARG A 41 13.90 -0.56 -15.65
N SER A 42 13.31 -0.79 -16.83
CA SER A 42 12.64 -2.05 -17.14
C SER A 42 13.60 -3.15 -17.60
N GLY A 43 14.79 -2.79 -18.10
CA GLY A 43 15.72 -3.71 -18.72
C GLY A 43 15.23 -4.28 -20.07
N ILE A 44 14.16 -3.71 -20.65
CA ILE A 44 13.61 -4.14 -21.94
C ILE A 44 14.35 -3.44 -23.08
N PRO A 45 14.76 -4.17 -24.16
CA PRO A 45 15.41 -3.58 -25.32
C PRO A 45 14.59 -2.42 -25.92
N ARG A 46 15.27 -1.35 -26.36
CA ARG A 46 14.66 -0.08 -26.81
C ARG A 46 13.54 -0.25 -27.83
N SER A 47 13.74 -1.09 -28.85
CA SER A 47 12.73 -1.35 -29.88
C SER A 47 11.46 -2.00 -29.32
N SER A 48 11.64 -2.98 -28.43
CA SER A 48 10.53 -3.65 -27.73
C SER A 48 9.82 -2.71 -26.78
N ALA A 49 10.57 -1.91 -25.98
CA ALA A 49 9.99 -0.94 -25.06
C ALA A 49 9.15 0.11 -25.79
N HIS A 50 9.65 0.64 -26.91
CA HIS A 50 8.91 1.61 -27.75
C HIS A 50 7.58 1.03 -28.24
N ARG A 51 7.61 -0.19 -28.80
CA ARG A 51 6.37 -0.87 -29.29
C ARG A 51 5.37 -1.12 -28.18
N ILE A 52 5.85 -1.49 -26.99
CA ILE A 52 4.98 -1.71 -25.82
C ILE A 52 4.39 -0.38 -25.35
N LEU A 53 5.19 0.67 -25.22
CA LEU A 53 4.74 2.01 -24.85
C LEU A 53 3.65 2.53 -25.81
N ASP A 54 3.85 2.38 -27.13
CA ASP A 54 2.84 2.78 -28.13
C ASP A 54 1.53 1.99 -27.98
N GLN A 55 1.61 0.70 -27.63
CA GLN A 55 0.42 -0.10 -27.35
C GLN A 55 -0.29 0.38 -26.06
N LEU A 56 0.47 0.62 -25.00
CA LEU A 56 -0.08 1.09 -23.72
C LEU A 56 -0.72 2.48 -23.86
N VAL A 57 -0.17 3.36 -24.69
CA VAL A 57 -0.79 4.66 -25.03
C VAL A 57 -2.11 4.47 -25.79
N ARG A 58 -2.14 3.60 -26.83
CA ARG A 58 -3.40 3.29 -27.53
C ARG A 58 -4.49 2.71 -26.62
N LEU A 59 -4.08 1.94 -25.61
CA LEU A 59 -4.99 1.37 -24.60
C LEU A 59 -5.33 2.35 -23.48
N ARG A 60 -4.81 3.59 -23.49
CA ARG A 60 -5.00 4.61 -22.45
C ARG A 60 -4.45 4.19 -21.07
N TRP A 61 -3.56 3.21 -21.03
CA TRP A 61 -2.87 2.82 -19.80
C TRP A 61 -1.72 3.77 -19.49
N LEU A 62 -1.13 4.36 -20.54
CA LEU A 62 -0.20 5.46 -20.47
C LEU A 62 -0.70 6.62 -21.33
N ASP A 63 -0.32 7.84 -20.94
CA ASP A 63 -0.42 9.03 -21.76
C ASP A 63 0.96 9.43 -22.25
N ARG A 64 1.04 10.05 -23.45
CA ARG A 64 2.28 10.59 -23.99
C ARG A 64 2.19 12.10 -24.05
N GLU A 65 3.16 12.78 -23.41
CA GLU A 65 3.33 14.24 -23.45
C GLU A 65 4.69 14.56 -24.10
N GLY A 66 4.67 14.94 -25.35
CA GLY A 66 5.88 15.19 -26.14
C GLY A 66 6.76 13.93 -26.25
N ARG A 67 7.90 13.92 -25.55
CA ARG A 67 8.83 12.77 -25.51
C ARG A 67 8.70 11.88 -24.29
N ASP A 68 7.86 12.27 -23.34
CA ASP A 68 7.70 11.58 -22.06
C ASP A 68 6.38 10.81 -22.00
N TYR A 69 6.34 9.83 -21.11
CA TYR A 69 5.19 8.98 -20.81
C TYR A 69 4.83 9.13 -19.33
N ARG A 70 3.54 9.05 -19.03
CA ARG A 70 3.02 9.01 -17.67
C ARG A 70 1.90 7.97 -17.56
N MET A 71 1.51 7.62 -16.31
CA MET A 71 0.34 6.76 -16.08
C MET A 71 -0.91 7.41 -16.64
N GLY A 72 -1.67 6.66 -17.43
CA GLY A 72 -2.89 7.14 -18.06
C GLY A 72 -4.12 6.96 -17.17
N MET A 73 -5.22 7.64 -17.54
CA MET A 73 -6.48 7.63 -16.77
C MET A 73 -7.04 6.22 -16.57
N ARG A 74 -6.84 5.32 -17.54
CA ARG A 74 -7.32 3.94 -17.43
C ARG A 74 -6.75 3.17 -16.24
N MET A 75 -5.51 3.48 -15.85
CA MET A 75 -4.89 2.88 -14.67
C MET A 75 -5.57 3.36 -13.38
N LEU A 76 -5.95 4.64 -13.31
CA LEU A 76 -6.73 5.17 -12.19
C LEU A 76 -8.10 4.50 -12.09
N GLU A 77 -8.81 4.35 -13.22
CA GLU A 77 -10.13 3.68 -13.27
C GLU A 77 -10.04 2.25 -12.72
N LEU A 78 -9.08 1.46 -13.19
CA LEU A 78 -8.89 0.08 -12.73
C LEU A 78 -8.47 0.01 -11.26
N GLY A 79 -7.57 0.89 -10.82
CA GLY A 79 -7.16 0.99 -9.42
C GLY A 79 -8.32 1.39 -8.51
N ALA A 80 -9.18 2.31 -8.95
CA ALA A 80 -10.38 2.74 -8.23
C ALA A 80 -11.38 1.59 -8.06
N LEU A 81 -11.61 0.77 -9.11
CA LEU A 81 -12.44 -0.43 -9.02
C LEU A 81 -11.89 -1.43 -8.00
N ALA A 82 -10.59 -1.74 -8.07
CA ALA A 82 -9.95 -2.64 -7.12
C ALA A 82 -10.07 -2.13 -5.68
N SER A 83 -9.85 -0.83 -5.47
CA SER A 83 -9.99 -0.16 -4.18
C SER A 83 -11.43 -0.17 -3.66
N HIS A 84 -12.42 0.09 -4.54
CA HIS A 84 -13.84 0.10 -4.19
C HIS A 84 -14.34 -1.28 -3.75
N HIS A 85 -13.90 -2.36 -4.41
CA HIS A 85 -14.28 -3.73 -4.08
C HIS A 85 -13.55 -4.29 -2.86
N ASN A 86 -12.53 -3.63 -2.35
CA ASN A 86 -11.77 -4.10 -1.21
C ASN A 86 -12.58 -3.98 0.10
N ARG A 87 -13.14 -5.12 0.57
CA ARG A 87 -13.97 -5.19 1.78
C ARG A 87 -13.21 -4.72 3.03
N LEU A 88 -11.92 -5.10 3.15
CA LEU A 88 -11.09 -4.71 4.26
C LEU A 88 -10.95 -3.20 4.34
N ARG A 89 -10.59 -2.55 3.22
CA ARG A 89 -10.46 -1.10 3.13
C ARG A 89 -11.75 -0.38 3.52
N ARG A 90 -12.89 -0.81 2.96
CA ARG A 90 -14.20 -0.19 3.24
C ARG A 90 -14.61 -0.28 4.72
N ALA A 91 -14.37 -1.44 5.33
CA ALA A 91 -14.69 -1.64 6.75
C ALA A 91 -13.76 -0.85 7.67
N ALA A 92 -12.49 -0.71 7.29
CA ALA A 92 -11.49 -0.02 8.07
C ALA A 92 -11.62 1.51 8.00
N LEU A 93 -11.98 2.06 6.84
CA LEU A 93 -11.92 3.49 6.54
C LEU A 93 -12.50 4.41 7.63
N PRO A 94 -13.74 4.24 8.14
CA PRO A 94 -14.27 5.11 9.19
C PRO A 94 -13.50 5.01 10.50
N LEU A 95 -12.98 3.82 10.83
CA LEU A 95 -12.21 3.58 12.05
C LEU A 95 -10.80 4.16 11.97
N LEU A 96 -10.21 4.19 10.77
CA LEU A 96 -8.91 4.84 10.53
C LEU A 96 -9.03 6.37 10.64
N HIS A 97 -10.11 6.96 10.12
CA HIS A 97 -10.40 8.38 10.32
C HIS A 97 -10.54 8.74 11.80
N ALA A 98 -11.34 7.97 12.55
CA ALA A 98 -11.48 8.19 13.99
C ALA A 98 -10.14 8.07 14.74
N LEU A 99 -9.27 7.12 14.35
CA LEU A 99 -7.94 6.99 14.94
C LEU A 99 -7.06 8.19 14.59
N HIS A 100 -7.14 8.70 13.34
CA HIS A 100 -6.44 9.91 12.94
C HIS A 100 -6.91 11.13 13.74
N GLU A 101 -8.21 11.35 13.86
CA GLU A 101 -8.80 12.44 14.64
C GLU A 101 -8.37 12.37 16.11
N GLN A 102 -8.37 11.17 16.71
CA GLN A 102 -7.96 10.96 18.09
C GLN A 102 -6.47 11.23 18.33
N THR A 103 -5.61 10.90 17.37
CA THR A 103 -4.15 10.90 17.56
C THR A 103 -3.44 12.09 16.90
N GLY A 104 -4.06 12.71 15.90
CA GLY A 104 -3.43 13.72 15.03
C GLY A 104 -2.30 13.16 14.17
N GLN A 105 -2.08 11.83 14.16
CA GLN A 105 -0.95 11.20 13.51
C GLN A 105 -1.33 10.60 12.14
N LEU A 106 -0.33 10.30 11.32
CA LEU A 106 -0.52 9.63 10.05
C LEU A 106 -0.88 8.15 10.27
N VAL A 107 -2.04 7.73 9.80
CA VAL A 107 -2.58 6.37 9.94
C VAL A 107 -2.49 5.61 8.62
N HIS A 108 -2.09 4.33 8.69
CA HIS A 108 -2.07 3.44 7.53
C HIS A 108 -2.82 2.13 7.79
N LEU A 109 -3.37 1.58 6.71
CA LEU A 109 -3.80 0.19 6.61
C LEU A 109 -2.91 -0.51 5.61
N SER A 110 -2.30 -1.63 6.01
CA SER A 110 -1.38 -2.38 5.15
C SER A 110 -1.68 -3.87 5.16
N VAL A 111 -1.42 -4.53 4.05
CA VAL A 111 -1.45 -6.00 3.89
C VAL A 111 -0.09 -6.52 3.51
N LEU A 112 0.17 -7.80 3.78
CA LEU A 112 1.38 -8.47 3.32
C LEU A 112 1.15 -9.03 1.90
N ASP A 113 2.11 -8.79 1.01
CA ASP A 113 2.16 -9.36 -0.32
C ASP A 113 3.59 -9.80 -0.63
N GLY A 114 3.82 -11.11 -0.64
CA GLY A 114 5.16 -11.68 -0.69
C GLY A 114 6.00 -11.29 0.53
N ALA A 115 7.15 -10.66 0.31
CA ALA A 115 8.06 -10.20 1.36
C ALA A 115 7.84 -8.72 1.74
N GLU A 116 6.83 -8.06 1.18
CA GLU A 116 6.58 -6.64 1.35
C GLU A 116 5.18 -6.37 1.91
N VAL A 117 5.02 -5.22 2.54
CA VAL A 117 3.70 -4.67 2.85
C VAL A 117 3.27 -3.70 1.75
N VAL A 118 1.98 -3.77 1.40
CA VAL A 118 1.32 -2.84 0.48
C VAL A 118 0.40 -1.95 1.30
N CYS A 119 0.52 -0.63 1.14
CA CYS A 119 -0.36 0.33 1.78
C CYS A 119 -1.71 0.38 1.04
N LEU A 120 -2.78 -0.05 1.69
CA LEU A 120 -4.15 0.01 1.14
C LEU A 120 -4.82 1.35 1.40
N GLU A 121 -4.49 2.00 2.54
CA GLU A 121 -5.06 3.28 2.90
C GLU A 121 -4.06 4.11 3.71
N ARG A 122 -4.14 5.43 3.54
CA ARG A 122 -3.32 6.41 4.21
C ARG A 122 -4.16 7.62 4.59
N ILE A 123 -4.33 7.84 5.90
CA ILE A 123 -5.11 8.94 6.45
C ILE A 123 -4.16 9.88 7.19
N GLY A 124 -4.16 11.14 6.83
CA GLY A 124 -3.34 12.17 7.50
C GLY A 124 -3.23 13.44 6.70
N GLY A 125 -2.98 14.55 7.41
CA GLY A 125 -2.91 15.90 6.86
C GLY A 125 -1.49 16.34 6.44
N SER A 126 -1.23 17.64 6.50
CA SER A 126 -0.01 18.31 6.00
C SER A 126 1.31 17.85 6.64
N GLU A 127 1.31 17.43 7.92
CA GLU A 127 2.51 16.86 8.56
C GLU A 127 2.91 15.50 7.96
N ALA A 128 1.98 14.87 7.24
CA ALA A 128 2.21 13.62 6.55
C ALA A 128 3.15 13.73 5.33
N THR A 129 3.49 14.92 4.88
CA THR A 129 4.38 15.15 3.72
C THR A 129 5.80 14.65 3.95
N THR A 130 6.23 14.54 5.21
CA THR A 130 7.56 14.05 5.59
C THR A 130 7.69 12.52 5.52
N VAL A 131 6.58 11.77 5.62
CA VAL A 131 6.62 10.30 5.54
C VAL A 131 6.47 9.86 4.08
N PRO A 132 7.47 9.24 3.47
CA PRO A 132 7.46 8.86 2.05
C PRO A 132 6.60 7.61 1.81
N SER A 133 5.33 7.66 2.20
CA SER A 133 4.34 6.60 2.01
C SER A 133 3.23 7.08 1.08
N ARG A 134 2.66 6.15 0.31
CA ARG A 134 1.51 6.40 -0.57
C ARG A 134 0.62 5.17 -0.64
N VAL A 135 -0.65 5.35 -0.95
CA VAL A 135 -1.54 4.22 -1.28
C VAL A 135 -0.97 3.45 -2.48
N GLY A 136 -0.98 2.13 -2.42
CA GLY A 136 -0.31 1.24 -3.37
C GLY A 136 1.21 1.18 -3.22
N GLY A 137 1.81 1.96 -2.30
CA GLY A 137 3.25 1.91 -2.03
C GLY A 137 3.65 0.61 -1.33
N ARG A 138 4.84 0.11 -1.66
CA ARG A 138 5.40 -1.14 -1.15
C ARG A 138 6.62 -0.86 -0.27
N MET A 139 6.76 -1.63 0.80
CA MET A 139 7.89 -1.54 1.73
C MET A 139 8.26 -2.94 2.24
N PRO A 140 9.54 -3.24 2.46
CA PRO A 140 9.96 -4.51 3.03
C PRO A 140 9.28 -4.77 4.38
N ALA A 141 8.66 -5.95 4.54
CA ALA A 141 7.89 -6.27 5.73
C ALA A 141 8.75 -6.30 7.01
N TYR A 142 10.01 -6.75 6.91
CA TYR A 142 10.90 -6.84 8.07
C TYR A 142 11.29 -5.50 8.69
N SER A 143 11.25 -4.39 7.94
CA SER A 143 11.67 -3.08 8.41
C SER A 143 10.53 -2.18 8.85
N THR A 144 9.27 -2.57 8.61
CA THR A 144 8.08 -1.76 8.95
C THR A 144 7.36 -2.29 10.19
N ALA A 145 6.75 -1.42 10.98
CA ALA A 145 5.90 -1.84 12.10
C ALA A 145 4.73 -2.70 11.59
N ALA A 146 4.05 -2.30 10.51
CA ALA A 146 2.94 -3.04 9.92
C ALA A 146 3.37 -4.45 9.48
N GLY A 147 4.51 -4.57 8.78
CA GLY A 147 5.03 -5.85 8.34
C GLY A 147 5.40 -6.77 9.51
N LYS A 148 6.10 -6.25 10.53
CA LYS A 148 6.43 -7.03 11.72
C LYS A 148 5.18 -7.47 12.49
N ALA A 149 4.15 -6.62 12.56
CA ALA A 149 2.86 -6.98 13.16
C ALA A 149 2.18 -8.13 12.40
N ILE A 150 2.16 -8.10 11.07
CA ILE A 150 1.57 -9.18 10.27
C ILE A 150 2.42 -10.45 10.38
N LEU A 151 3.74 -10.37 10.21
CA LEU A 151 4.65 -11.51 10.29
C LEU A 151 4.62 -12.21 11.65
N ALA A 152 4.48 -11.45 12.75
CA ALA A 152 4.43 -12.02 14.09
C ALA A 152 3.23 -12.94 14.30
N PHE A 153 2.10 -12.66 13.66
CA PHE A 153 0.83 -13.39 13.81
C PHE A 153 0.33 -14.02 12.52
N GLY A 154 1.11 -13.94 11.45
CA GLY A 154 0.77 -14.47 10.13
C GLY A 154 1.17 -15.93 9.95
N ASP A 155 1.34 -16.32 8.70
CA ASP A 155 1.86 -17.63 8.33
C ASP A 155 3.35 -17.75 8.72
N PRO A 156 3.78 -18.82 9.41
CA PRO A 156 5.19 -19.06 9.67
C PRO A 156 6.07 -19.07 8.40
N GLY A 157 5.56 -19.63 7.30
CA GLY A 157 6.26 -19.63 6.01
C GLY A 157 6.51 -18.23 5.43
N ALA A 158 5.69 -17.23 5.80
CA ALA A 158 5.92 -15.85 5.37
C ALA A 158 7.22 -15.27 5.95
N VAL A 159 7.58 -15.64 7.18
CA VAL A 159 8.85 -15.21 7.80
C VAL A 159 10.03 -15.83 7.04
N ASP A 160 9.94 -17.12 6.70
CA ASP A 160 10.99 -17.81 5.95
C ASP A 160 11.13 -17.24 4.54
N HIS A 161 10.01 -16.91 3.89
CA HIS A 161 10.01 -16.23 2.60
C HIS A 161 10.72 -14.87 2.67
N VAL A 162 10.41 -14.04 3.67
CA VAL A 162 11.07 -12.74 3.89
C VAL A 162 12.58 -12.93 4.11
N LEU A 163 12.98 -13.91 4.91
CA LEU A 163 14.38 -14.19 5.18
C LEU A 163 15.13 -14.66 3.92
N ALA A 164 14.49 -15.46 3.07
CA ALA A 164 15.06 -15.93 1.81
C ALA A 164 15.32 -14.80 0.80
N GLN A 165 14.56 -13.70 0.84
CA GLN A 165 14.80 -12.51 0.00
C GLN A 165 15.99 -11.66 0.50
N GLY A 166 16.51 -11.94 1.70
CA GLY A 166 17.58 -11.20 2.34
C GLY A 166 17.13 -9.92 3.03
N LEU A 167 17.77 -9.63 4.13
CA LEU A 167 17.50 -8.44 4.94
C LEU A 167 18.51 -7.33 4.60
N ARG A 168 18.13 -6.39 3.76
CA ARG A 168 19.00 -5.28 3.34
C ARG A 168 18.86 -4.09 4.29
N PRO A 169 19.95 -3.41 4.68
CA PRO A 169 19.88 -2.23 5.54
C PRO A 169 19.22 -1.07 4.79
N ARG A 170 18.22 -0.46 5.40
CA ARG A 170 17.59 0.78 4.94
C ARG A 170 18.07 1.98 5.75
N THR A 171 18.35 1.73 7.03
CA THR A 171 18.96 2.67 7.98
C THR A 171 19.97 1.91 8.83
N ALA A 172 20.69 2.62 9.67
CA ALA A 172 21.60 2.00 10.65
C ALA A 172 20.84 1.18 11.73
N ARG A 173 19.50 1.38 11.86
CA ARG A 173 18.67 0.67 12.84
C ARG A 173 17.89 -0.52 12.27
N THR A 174 17.94 -0.73 10.96
CA THR A 174 17.25 -1.86 10.32
C THR A 174 17.75 -3.19 10.89
N LEU A 175 16.79 -4.07 11.23
CA LEU A 175 17.11 -5.44 11.67
C LEU A 175 17.55 -6.29 10.47
N ILE A 176 18.84 -6.51 10.35
CA ILE A 176 19.44 -7.26 9.21
C ILE A 176 19.86 -8.68 9.55
N ARG A 177 19.73 -9.09 10.81
CA ARG A 177 20.09 -10.44 11.25
C ARG A 177 18.83 -11.29 11.42
N PRO A 178 18.73 -12.49 10.81
CA PRO A 178 17.56 -13.37 10.94
C PRO A 178 17.14 -13.65 12.39
N LEU A 179 18.09 -13.91 13.27
CA LEU A 179 17.82 -14.15 14.70
C LEU A 179 17.25 -12.92 15.40
N ALA A 180 17.74 -11.71 15.07
CA ALA A 180 17.22 -10.47 15.64
C ALA A 180 15.79 -10.21 15.18
N LEU A 181 15.45 -10.43 13.91
CA LEU A 181 14.09 -10.32 13.41
C LEU A 181 13.18 -11.34 14.10
N ARG A 182 13.58 -12.61 14.23
CA ARG A 182 12.78 -13.63 14.92
C ARG A 182 12.54 -13.29 16.39
N ALA A 183 13.53 -12.76 17.10
CA ALA A 183 13.41 -12.30 18.49
C ALA A 183 12.44 -11.11 18.60
N GLU A 184 12.54 -10.13 17.67
CA GLU A 184 11.58 -9.01 17.64
C GLU A 184 10.15 -9.50 17.37
N LEU A 185 9.95 -10.45 16.44
CA LEU A 185 8.62 -11.01 16.18
C LEU A 185 8.06 -11.77 17.40
N ALA A 186 8.89 -12.46 18.19
CA ALA A 186 8.49 -13.07 19.45
C ALA A 186 8.03 -12.00 20.45
N ALA A 187 8.82 -10.95 20.63
CA ALA A 187 8.46 -9.84 21.50
C ALA A 187 7.19 -9.09 21.02
N VAL A 188 6.94 -9.01 19.71
CA VAL A 188 5.68 -8.48 19.15
C VAL A 188 4.48 -9.35 19.56
N ARG A 189 4.63 -10.69 19.59
CA ARG A 189 3.57 -11.60 20.03
C ARG A 189 3.20 -11.36 21.50
N GLU A 190 4.17 -11.09 22.34
CA GLU A 190 3.94 -10.81 23.76
C GLU A 190 3.27 -9.44 23.96
N ARG A 191 3.76 -8.41 23.29
CA ARG A 191 3.24 -7.02 23.42
C ARG A 191 1.90 -6.81 22.71
N GLY A 192 1.60 -7.60 21.68
CA GLY A 192 0.45 -7.39 20.79
C GLY A 192 0.59 -6.27 19.78
N VAL A 193 1.67 -5.50 19.81
CA VAL A 193 2.00 -4.41 18.89
C VAL A 193 3.45 -4.48 18.44
N ALA A 194 3.71 -4.04 17.21
CA ALA A 194 5.04 -3.92 16.64
C ALA A 194 5.46 -2.45 16.53
N HIS A 195 6.76 -2.21 16.62
CA HIS A 195 7.34 -0.88 16.46
C HIS A 195 8.34 -0.88 15.30
N ASP A 196 8.38 0.22 14.56
CA ASP A 196 9.48 0.60 13.68
C ASP A 196 10.18 1.79 14.35
N ARG A 197 11.42 1.57 14.76
CA ARG A 197 12.24 2.55 15.47
C ARG A 197 13.28 3.17 14.54
N GLU A 198 12.80 3.86 13.53
CA GLU A 198 13.63 4.38 12.43
C GLU A 198 14.30 3.26 11.61
N GLU A 199 13.69 2.08 11.53
CA GLU A 199 14.21 0.95 10.77
C GLU A 199 13.95 1.09 9.25
N SER A 200 12.82 1.68 8.89
CA SER A 200 12.42 1.96 7.49
C SER A 200 13.02 3.27 6.97
N PHE A 201 12.91 4.34 7.75
CA PHE A 201 13.40 5.68 7.42
C PHE A 201 13.92 6.39 8.67
N ARG A 202 15.03 7.13 8.53
CA ARG A 202 15.55 7.97 9.61
C ARG A 202 14.53 9.02 10.01
N GLY A 203 14.40 9.26 11.32
CA GLY A 203 13.50 10.26 11.88
C GLY A 203 12.02 9.88 11.84
N ILE A 204 11.67 8.67 11.35
CA ILE A 204 10.29 8.20 11.31
C ILE A 204 10.18 6.96 12.19
N CYS A 205 9.29 7.03 13.17
CA CYS A 205 8.91 5.91 14.01
C CYS A 205 7.46 5.51 13.73
N CYS A 206 7.15 4.19 13.87
CA CYS A 206 5.80 3.69 13.69
C CYS A 206 5.43 2.68 14.78
N VAL A 207 4.15 2.63 15.15
CA VAL A 207 3.55 1.57 15.93
C VAL A 207 2.42 0.93 15.15
N ALA A 208 2.33 -0.40 15.16
CA ALA A 208 1.31 -1.15 14.41
C ALA A 208 0.70 -2.27 15.23
N ALA A 209 -0.58 -2.54 14.98
CA ALA A 209 -1.29 -3.68 15.52
C ALA A 209 -1.86 -4.56 14.40
N PRO A 210 -1.80 -5.90 14.55
CA PRO A 210 -2.33 -6.81 13.55
C PRO A 210 -3.86 -6.83 13.57
N LEU A 211 -4.47 -6.92 12.39
CA LEU A 211 -5.89 -7.23 12.24
C LEU A 211 -6.06 -8.75 12.29
N ARG A 212 -6.51 -9.25 13.43
CA ARG A 212 -6.75 -10.68 13.63
C ARG A 212 -7.81 -10.93 14.72
N GLY A 213 -8.48 -12.09 14.60
CA GLY A 213 -9.22 -12.69 15.73
C GLY A 213 -8.34 -13.71 16.45
N ALA A 214 -8.87 -14.90 16.68
CA ALA A 214 -8.10 -16.03 17.22
C ALA A 214 -7.11 -16.64 16.22
N GLY A 215 -7.26 -16.32 14.92
CA GLY A 215 -6.46 -16.85 13.83
C GLY A 215 -5.28 -15.95 13.42
N ARG A 216 -4.83 -16.16 12.17
CA ARG A 216 -3.71 -15.42 11.56
C ARG A 216 -4.06 -13.96 11.28
N ALA A 217 -3.04 -13.12 11.32
CA ALA A 217 -3.17 -11.72 10.89
C ALA A 217 -3.35 -11.63 9.36
N VAL A 218 -4.32 -10.83 8.92
CA VAL A 218 -4.61 -10.59 7.49
C VAL A 218 -4.13 -9.22 7.02
N ALA A 219 -3.91 -8.30 7.96
CA ALA A 219 -3.50 -6.92 7.71
C ALA A 219 -2.94 -6.30 9.00
N ALA A 220 -2.51 -5.05 8.93
CA ALA A 220 -2.17 -4.25 10.10
C ALA A 220 -2.66 -2.81 9.96
N VAL A 221 -3.08 -2.21 11.07
CA VAL A 221 -3.24 -0.76 11.24
C VAL A 221 -1.97 -0.23 11.87
N SER A 222 -1.45 0.88 11.38
CA SER A 222 -0.28 1.54 11.96
C SER A 222 -0.45 3.05 12.04
N VAL A 223 0.28 3.63 12.98
CA VAL A 223 0.43 5.07 13.17
C VAL A 223 1.89 5.42 13.03
N SER A 224 2.19 6.48 12.29
CA SER A 224 3.56 6.98 12.04
C SER A 224 3.70 8.41 12.53
N SER A 225 4.86 8.73 13.11
CA SER A 225 5.21 10.06 13.60
C SER A 225 6.69 10.37 13.44
N CYS A 226 7.01 11.64 13.24
CA CYS A 226 8.37 12.17 13.29
C CYS A 226 8.75 12.70 14.68
N ARG A 227 7.85 12.60 15.68
CA ARG A 227 8.04 13.15 17.05
C ARG A 227 8.77 12.19 18.01
N GLY A 228 9.20 11.03 17.51
CA GLY A 228 10.01 10.07 18.24
C GLY A 228 9.26 8.92 18.89
N GLU A 229 10.02 7.94 19.38
CA GLU A 229 9.53 6.65 19.89
C GLU A 229 8.65 6.75 21.13
N ARG A 230 8.98 7.66 22.06
CA ARG A 230 8.26 7.78 23.33
C ARG A 230 6.80 8.21 23.17
N GLU A 231 6.52 9.08 22.22
CA GLU A 231 5.16 9.52 21.91
C GLU A 231 4.37 8.36 21.29
N LEU A 232 4.98 7.66 20.34
CA LEU A 232 4.36 6.52 19.66
C LEU A 232 4.07 5.34 20.57
N ALA A 233 4.92 5.07 21.56
CA ALA A 233 4.69 3.98 22.50
C ALA A 233 3.35 4.15 23.26
N ARG A 234 2.93 5.38 23.52
CA ARG A 234 1.64 5.71 24.18
C ARG A 234 0.43 5.45 23.28
N LEU A 235 0.62 5.39 21.97
CA LEU A 235 -0.45 5.17 20.99
C LEU A 235 -0.75 3.69 20.75
N GLY A 236 0.12 2.78 21.22
CA GLY A 236 -0.07 1.33 21.07
C GLY A 236 -1.48 0.83 21.44
N PRO A 237 -2.04 1.20 22.61
CA PRO A 237 -3.39 0.79 22.99
C PRO A 237 -4.48 1.29 22.02
N ALA A 238 -4.39 2.53 21.53
CA ALA A 238 -5.35 3.09 20.56
C ALA A 238 -5.29 2.37 19.23
N VAL A 239 -4.07 2.10 18.71
CA VAL A 239 -3.86 1.36 17.46
C VAL A 239 -4.39 -0.08 17.60
N LEU A 240 -4.15 -0.75 18.73
CA LEU A 240 -4.66 -2.08 19.00
C LEU A 240 -6.19 -2.10 19.09
N ALA A 241 -6.79 -1.10 19.73
CA ALA A 241 -8.25 -0.95 19.82
C ALA A 241 -8.87 -0.75 18.43
N CYS A 242 -8.28 0.10 17.59
CA CYS A 242 -8.70 0.31 16.21
C CYS A 242 -8.61 -1.00 15.40
N ALA A 243 -7.48 -1.71 15.44
CA ALA A 243 -7.31 -2.98 14.74
C ALA A 243 -8.37 -4.03 15.16
N ARG A 244 -8.68 -4.12 16.47
CA ARG A 244 -9.75 -5.00 16.97
C ARG A 244 -11.13 -4.56 16.52
N ALA A 245 -11.39 -3.25 16.42
CA ALA A 245 -12.66 -2.71 15.93
C ALA A 245 -12.85 -3.03 14.44
N VAL A 246 -11.81 -2.84 13.61
CA VAL A 246 -11.83 -3.23 12.18
C VAL A 246 -12.08 -4.72 12.02
N TRP A 247 -11.45 -5.56 12.84
CA TRP A 247 -11.67 -7.01 12.80
C TRP A 247 -13.13 -7.36 13.13
N ARG A 248 -13.71 -6.75 14.17
CA ARG A 248 -15.12 -6.96 14.53
C ARG A 248 -16.08 -6.50 13.44
N GLU A 249 -15.77 -5.41 12.77
CA GLU A 249 -16.56 -4.90 11.64
C GLU A 249 -16.57 -5.89 10.45
N LEU A 250 -15.45 -6.58 10.22
CA LEU A 250 -15.31 -7.55 9.12
C LEU A 250 -15.93 -8.91 9.42
N TYR A 251 -15.78 -9.39 10.64
CA TYR A 251 -16.00 -10.79 11.01
C TYR A 251 -16.84 -10.99 12.28
N GLY A 252 -17.30 -9.90 12.93
CA GLY A 252 -18.11 -10.00 14.16
C GLY A 252 -19.50 -10.57 13.90
N PRO A 253 -20.12 -11.25 14.91
CA PRO A 253 -21.47 -11.72 14.84
C PRO A 253 -22.43 -10.53 14.71
N GLY A 254 -23.03 -10.30 13.56
CA GLY A 254 -24.00 -9.22 13.34
C GLY A 254 -24.15 -8.78 11.87
N ARG A 255 -23.27 -9.23 10.97
CA ARG A 255 -23.34 -8.84 9.55
C ARG A 255 -23.62 -9.96 8.55
N ALA A 256 -23.83 -11.19 8.97
CA ALA A 256 -24.34 -12.26 8.10
C ALA A 256 -25.83 -12.07 7.80
N GLY A 257 -26.29 -10.87 7.50
CA GLY A 257 -27.70 -10.65 7.21
C GLY A 257 -28.21 -9.22 7.27
N ARG A 258 -27.36 -8.22 7.40
CA ARG A 258 -27.84 -6.86 7.18
C ARG A 258 -27.92 -6.62 5.66
N PRO A 259 -29.12 -6.59 5.07
CA PRO A 259 -29.27 -6.05 3.73
C PRO A 259 -28.66 -4.64 3.74
N ALA A 260 -28.02 -4.27 2.63
CA ALA A 260 -27.54 -2.90 2.43
C ALA A 260 -28.64 -1.96 2.93
N ALA A 261 -28.29 -1.09 3.89
CA ALA A 261 -29.27 -0.19 4.49
C ALA A 261 -30.10 0.38 3.37
N ALA A 262 -31.41 0.11 3.41
CA ALA A 262 -32.34 0.67 2.47
C ALA A 262 -32.08 2.17 2.46
N ARG A 263 -31.75 2.71 1.29
CA ARG A 263 -31.69 4.17 1.10
C ARG A 263 -32.96 4.72 1.69
N PRO A 264 -32.91 5.77 2.53
CA PRO A 264 -34.13 6.39 3.01
C PRO A 264 -34.95 6.75 1.77
N GLN A 265 -36.16 6.16 1.65
CA GLN A 265 -37.16 6.51 0.66
C GLN A 265 -37.83 7.78 1.16
N GLY A 266 -37.06 8.87 1.26
CA GLY A 266 -37.63 10.20 1.30
C GLY A 266 -37.81 10.70 -0.14
N PRO A 267 -38.76 11.60 -0.40
CA PRO A 267 -38.88 12.22 -1.70
C PRO A 267 -37.51 12.78 -2.08
N ARG A 268 -37.02 12.42 -3.26
CA ARG A 268 -35.76 13.02 -3.80
C ARG A 268 -36.03 14.53 -3.82
N PRO A 269 -35.14 15.36 -3.26
CA PRO A 269 -35.24 16.78 -3.48
C PRO A 269 -35.24 16.96 -5.00
N GLU A 270 -36.28 17.60 -5.53
CA GLU A 270 -36.31 18.04 -6.91
C GLU A 270 -35.16 19.04 -7.05
N VAL A 271 -34.08 18.62 -7.66
CA VAL A 271 -32.99 19.51 -8.03
C VAL A 271 -33.55 20.41 -9.12
N SER A 272 -33.63 21.70 -8.87
CA SER A 272 -34.12 22.66 -9.85
C SER A 272 -33.24 22.63 -11.10
N GLU A 273 -33.83 22.93 -12.27
CA GLU A 273 -33.04 23.02 -13.52
C GLU A 273 -31.85 23.97 -13.37
N GLN A 274 -31.96 25.01 -12.56
CA GLN A 274 -30.92 25.98 -12.26
C GLN A 274 -29.78 25.38 -11.44
N GLU A 275 -30.06 24.48 -10.48
CA GLU A 275 -29.02 23.76 -9.70
C GLU A 275 -28.35 22.69 -10.56
N MET A 276 -29.08 22.08 -11.48
CA MET A 276 -28.54 21.12 -12.44
C MET A 276 -27.63 21.80 -13.45
N ASP A 277 -27.99 22.97 -13.97
CA ASP A 277 -27.18 23.79 -14.87
C ASP A 277 -25.91 24.33 -14.17
N ASN A 278 -26.00 24.75 -12.91
CA ASN A 278 -24.85 25.14 -12.10
C ASN A 278 -23.90 23.96 -11.85
N MET A 279 -24.43 22.77 -11.56
CA MET A 279 -23.62 21.56 -11.36
C MET A 279 -22.98 21.09 -12.67
N MET A 280 -23.67 21.17 -13.78
CA MET A 280 -23.12 20.88 -15.12
C MET A 280 -22.13 21.95 -15.57
N GLY A 281 -22.33 23.22 -15.19
CA GLY A 281 -21.35 24.30 -15.38
C GLY A 281 -20.05 24.03 -14.62
N TRP A 282 -20.15 23.57 -13.37
CA TRP A 282 -18.97 23.17 -12.57
C TRP A 282 -18.20 21.99 -13.20
N LEU A 283 -18.88 21.00 -13.73
CA LEU A 283 -18.26 19.86 -14.44
C LEU A 283 -17.60 20.25 -15.77
N ARG A 284 -18.05 21.35 -16.41
CA ARG A 284 -17.42 21.88 -17.64
C ARG A 284 -16.24 22.80 -17.37
N PHE A 285 -16.13 23.38 -16.16
CA PHE A 285 -15.05 24.28 -15.76
C PHE A 285 -13.96 23.65 -14.89
N SER A 286 -14.11 22.38 -14.49
CA SER A 286 -12.99 21.66 -13.90
C SER A 286 -12.02 21.31 -15.02
N GLU A 287 -11.02 22.14 -15.22
CA GLU A 287 -9.85 21.89 -16.05
C GLU A 287 -9.13 20.64 -15.59
N TRP A 288 -9.59 19.49 -16.07
CA TRP A 288 -8.85 18.25 -16.06
C TRP A 288 -8.27 18.03 -17.47
N MET A 289 -7.45 18.96 -17.94
CA MET A 289 -6.51 18.72 -19.03
C MET A 289 -5.08 18.93 -18.55
#